data_4a1bd45a559a07ad3c961235dad2d292
#
_entry.id   4a1bd45a559a07ad3c961235dad2d292
#
_cell.length_a   1.000
_cell.length_b   1.000
_cell.length_c   1.000
_cell.angle_alpha   90.00
_cell.angle_beta   90.00
_cell.angle_gamma   90.00
#
_symmetry.space_group_name_H-M   'P 1'
#
loop_
_entity.id
_entity.type
_entity.pdbx_description
1 polymer ?
#
loop_
_entity_poly.entity_id
_entity_poly.type
_entity_poly.pdbx_seq_one_letter_code
_entity_poly.pdbx_strand_id
1 'polypeptide(L)'
;LKKEIIYTDNAPKAIGPYSQGIIVGDFVYTSGQIPINPHTGVMESDIRLATKQSMENVKAILEEAGTSLENVVKTSIFLKDLNDFDIVNEVYGEYFAENKPARSCVQVAKLPKDAVIEIEAIATK
;
A
#
# COMPACT_ATOMS: atom_id res chain seq x y z
N LEU A 1 4.63 1.80 24.44
CA LEU A 1 3.33 1.65 23.78
C LEU A 1 3.14 0.21 23.32
N LYS A 2 1.93 -0.29 23.48
CA LYS A 2 1.58 -1.65 23.07
C LYS A 2 1.39 -1.69 21.55
N LYS A 3 1.97 -2.71 20.91
CA LYS A 3 1.78 -2.96 19.49
C LYS A 3 0.70 -4.02 19.28
N GLU A 4 -0.12 -3.82 18.25
CA GLU A 4 -1.08 -4.83 17.81
C GLU A 4 -0.77 -5.19 16.37
N ILE A 5 -0.75 -6.49 16.07
CA ILE A 5 -0.52 -7.00 14.73
C ILE A 5 -1.85 -6.98 13.97
N ILE A 6 -1.82 -6.50 12.73
CA ILE A 6 -2.98 -6.51 11.84
C ILE A 6 -2.87 -7.72 10.91
N TYR A 7 -3.97 -8.45 10.80
CA TYR A 7 -4.10 -9.54 9.83
C TYR A 7 -5.45 -9.45 9.12
N THR A 8 -5.44 -9.54 7.80
CA THR A 8 -6.67 -9.62 7.00
C THR A 8 -6.46 -10.53 5.79
N ASP A 9 -7.50 -11.27 5.43
CA ASP A 9 -7.50 -12.08 4.21
C ASP A 9 -7.77 -11.22 2.95
N ASN A 10 -8.11 -9.94 3.14
CA ASN A 10 -8.40 -9.00 2.04
C ASN A 10 -7.14 -8.29 1.51
N ALA A 11 -5.98 -8.67 2.02
CA ALA A 11 -4.68 -8.28 1.49
C ALA A 11 -3.79 -9.53 1.41
N PRO A 12 -2.73 -9.51 0.59
CA PRO A 12 -1.84 -10.66 0.48
C PRO A 12 -1.24 -11.04 1.82
N LYS A 13 -1.17 -12.34 2.09
CA LYS A 13 -0.58 -12.85 3.33
C LYS A 13 0.87 -12.45 3.44
N ALA A 14 1.30 -12.10 4.65
CA ALA A 14 2.70 -11.85 4.94
C ALA A 14 3.46 -13.18 4.86
N ILE A 15 4.35 -13.29 3.89
CA ILE A 15 5.21 -14.46 3.71
C ILE A 15 6.60 -14.07 4.17
N GLY A 16 6.97 -14.48 5.37
CA GLY A 16 8.25 -14.13 5.97
C GLY A 16 8.08 -13.49 7.34
N PRO A 17 9.17 -12.98 7.91
CA PRO A 17 9.17 -12.45 9.28
C PRO A 17 8.68 -10.99 9.35
N TYR A 18 7.42 -10.75 8.95
CA TYR A 18 6.81 -9.42 9.03
C TYR A 18 5.30 -9.54 9.15
N SER A 19 4.66 -8.48 9.58
CA SER A 19 3.20 -8.37 9.67
C SER A 19 2.67 -7.51 8.53
N GLN A 20 1.42 -7.71 8.12
CA GLN A 20 0.79 -6.85 7.10
C GLN A 20 0.71 -5.40 7.57
N GLY A 21 0.50 -5.20 8.86
CA GLY A 21 0.49 -3.89 9.45
C GLY A 21 0.58 -3.95 10.97
N ILE A 22 0.79 -2.80 11.57
CA ILE A 22 0.96 -2.65 13.03
C ILE A 22 0.16 -1.43 13.49
N ILE A 23 -0.56 -1.59 14.60
CA ILE A 23 -1.17 -0.48 15.32
C ILE A 23 -0.28 -0.21 16.53
N VAL A 24 0.14 1.05 16.71
CA VAL A 24 0.88 1.48 17.88
C VAL A 24 0.44 2.89 18.27
N GLY A 25 -0.05 3.05 19.51
CA GLY A 25 -0.61 4.33 19.94
C GLY A 25 -1.75 4.76 19.02
N ASP A 26 -1.67 5.98 18.50
CA ASP A 26 -2.68 6.52 17.59
C ASP A 26 -2.35 6.30 16.11
N PHE A 27 -1.33 5.50 15.82
CA PHE A 27 -0.83 5.32 14.46
C PHE A 27 -1.00 3.88 13.96
N VAL A 28 -1.18 3.78 12.65
CA VAL A 28 -1.27 2.52 11.93
C VAL A 28 -0.22 2.55 10.82
N TYR A 29 0.60 1.51 10.76
CA TYR A 29 1.65 1.36 9.76
C TYR A 29 1.35 0.15 8.90
N THR A 30 1.37 0.28 7.58
CA THR A 30 1.27 -0.90 6.70
C THR A 30 2.65 -1.30 6.21
N SER A 31 2.83 -2.59 5.99
CA SER A 31 3.93 -3.07 5.18
C SER A 31 3.72 -2.65 3.72
N GLY A 32 4.79 -2.66 2.93
CA GLY A 32 4.71 -2.37 1.51
C GLY A 32 3.85 -3.41 0.79
N GLN A 33 2.94 -2.93 -0.06
CA GLN A 33 2.01 -3.77 -0.80
C GLN A 33 2.36 -3.78 -2.28
N ILE A 34 2.83 -4.94 -2.77
CA ILE A 34 2.98 -5.20 -4.21
C ILE A 34 1.61 -5.61 -4.76
N PRO A 35 1.39 -5.50 -6.09
CA PRO A 35 0.03 -5.60 -6.65
C PRO A 35 -0.46 -7.04 -6.83
N ILE A 36 -0.45 -7.82 -5.76
CA ILE A 36 -0.99 -9.18 -5.76
C ILE A 36 -2.44 -9.13 -5.32
N ASN A 37 -3.33 -9.74 -6.11
CA ASN A 37 -4.72 -9.93 -5.73
C ASN A 37 -4.77 -11.02 -4.65
N PRO A 38 -5.26 -10.73 -3.43
CA PRO A 38 -5.23 -11.70 -2.34
C PRO A 38 -6.13 -12.92 -2.55
N HIS A 39 -7.12 -12.80 -3.43
CA HIS A 39 -8.08 -13.89 -3.67
C HIS A 39 -7.64 -14.83 -4.79
N THR A 40 -6.88 -14.34 -5.76
CA THR A 40 -6.43 -15.14 -6.90
C THR A 40 -4.96 -15.50 -6.86
N GLY A 41 -4.16 -14.72 -6.10
CA GLY A 41 -2.71 -14.86 -6.07
C GLY A 41 -2.00 -14.27 -7.28
N VAL A 42 -2.74 -13.67 -8.21
CA VAL A 42 -2.18 -13.10 -9.44
C VAL A 42 -1.61 -11.71 -9.17
N MET A 43 -0.38 -11.47 -9.64
CA MET A 43 0.24 -10.16 -9.58
C MET A 43 -0.05 -9.37 -10.85
N GLU A 44 -0.60 -8.17 -10.72
CA GLU A 44 -0.86 -7.29 -11.85
C GLU A 44 0.45 -6.70 -12.36
N SER A 45 0.62 -6.67 -13.69
CA SER A 45 1.81 -6.12 -14.34
C SER A 45 1.53 -4.86 -15.15
N ASP A 46 0.26 -4.61 -15.50
CA ASP A 46 -0.15 -3.34 -16.09
C ASP A 46 -0.12 -2.26 -15.02
N ILE A 47 0.60 -1.16 -15.26
CA ILE A 47 0.84 -0.17 -14.20
C ILE A 47 -0.44 0.46 -13.63
N ARG A 48 -1.46 0.65 -14.45
CA ARG A 48 -2.73 1.20 -13.99
C ARG A 48 -3.45 0.23 -13.06
N LEU A 49 -3.59 -1.02 -13.48
CA LEU A 49 -4.21 -2.06 -12.67
C LEU A 49 -3.36 -2.41 -11.44
N ALA A 50 -2.04 -2.39 -11.60
CA ALA A 50 -1.11 -2.66 -10.50
C ALA A 50 -1.21 -1.59 -9.40
N THR A 51 -1.27 -0.32 -9.77
CA THR A 51 -1.42 0.77 -8.81
C THR A 51 -2.73 0.63 -8.04
N LYS A 52 -3.80 0.33 -8.75
CA LYS A 52 -5.10 0.10 -8.12
C LYS A 52 -5.04 -1.07 -7.13
N GLN A 53 -4.44 -2.19 -7.52
CA GLN A 53 -4.36 -3.36 -6.65
C GLN A 53 -3.53 -3.08 -5.39
N SER A 54 -2.39 -2.40 -5.52
CA SER A 54 -1.58 -2.04 -4.36
C SER A 54 -2.35 -1.11 -3.42
N MET A 55 -3.10 -0.14 -3.97
CA MET A 55 -3.94 0.75 -3.16
C MET A 55 -5.08 -0.02 -2.46
N GLU A 56 -5.72 -0.96 -3.15
CA GLU A 56 -6.76 -1.79 -2.53
C GLU A 56 -6.20 -2.63 -1.39
N ASN A 57 -4.98 -3.15 -1.54
CA ASN A 57 -4.32 -3.92 -0.49
C ASN A 57 -4.03 -3.04 0.73
N VAL A 58 -3.49 -1.84 0.53
CA VAL A 58 -3.25 -0.88 1.61
C VAL A 58 -4.57 -0.53 2.31
N LYS A 59 -5.60 -0.23 1.53
CA LYS A 59 -6.94 0.10 2.05
C LYS A 59 -7.49 -1.02 2.94
N ALA A 60 -7.37 -2.27 2.50
CA ALA A 60 -7.86 -3.42 3.25
C ALA A 60 -7.17 -3.55 4.61
N ILE A 61 -5.86 -3.33 4.67
CA ILE A 61 -5.10 -3.39 5.92
C ILE A 61 -5.54 -2.27 6.87
N LEU A 62 -5.71 -1.05 6.35
CA LEU A 62 -6.16 0.08 7.16
C LEU A 62 -7.57 -0.15 7.72
N GLU A 63 -8.46 -0.68 6.90
CA GLU A 63 -9.83 -0.96 7.34
C GLU A 63 -9.88 -2.05 8.40
N GLU A 64 -9.04 -3.07 8.29
CA GLU A 64 -8.92 -4.09 9.34
C GLU A 64 -8.44 -3.49 10.67
N ALA A 65 -7.61 -2.47 10.60
CA ALA A 65 -7.13 -1.75 11.78
C ALA A 65 -8.17 -0.80 12.39
N GLY A 66 -9.31 -0.61 11.72
CA GLY A 66 -10.38 0.29 12.17
C GLY A 66 -10.19 1.74 11.74
N THR A 67 -9.33 1.99 10.77
CA THR A 67 -9.14 3.32 10.18
C THR A 67 -9.48 3.31 8.69
N SER A 68 -9.07 4.29 7.94
CA SER A 68 -9.38 4.39 6.51
C SER A 68 -8.36 5.24 5.79
N LEU A 69 -8.46 5.28 4.46
CA LEU A 69 -7.61 6.12 3.63
C LEU A 69 -7.72 7.61 3.97
N GLU A 70 -8.86 8.05 4.49
CA GLU A 70 -9.04 9.44 4.90
C GLU A 70 -8.08 9.87 6.01
N ASN A 71 -7.62 8.91 6.79
CA ASN A 71 -6.72 9.17 7.92
C ASN A 71 -5.25 8.93 7.59
N VAL A 72 -4.92 8.66 6.34
CA VAL A 72 -3.53 8.48 5.91
C VAL A 72 -2.81 9.83 5.99
N VAL A 73 -1.63 9.83 6.60
CA VAL A 73 -0.80 11.03 6.75
C VAL A 73 0.44 10.98 5.88
N LYS A 74 0.90 9.77 5.50
CA LYS A 74 2.10 9.59 4.69
C LYS A 74 1.99 8.32 3.86
N THR A 75 2.41 8.42 2.60
CA THR A 75 2.62 7.24 1.74
C THR A 75 4.02 7.25 1.15
N SER A 76 4.51 6.07 0.83
CA SER A 76 5.72 5.89 0.03
C SER A 76 5.38 5.01 -1.15
N ILE A 77 5.75 5.45 -2.34
CA ILE A 77 5.53 4.70 -3.58
C ILE A 77 6.88 4.36 -4.18
N PHE A 78 7.11 3.06 -4.41
CA PHE A 78 8.33 2.56 -5.02
C PHE A 78 7.98 2.01 -6.41
N LEU A 79 8.64 2.50 -7.46
CA LEU A 79 8.36 2.13 -8.84
C LEU A 79 9.52 1.39 -9.46
N LYS A 80 9.21 0.42 -10.31
CA LYS A 80 10.20 -0.22 -11.15
C LYS A 80 10.70 0.75 -12.23
N ASP A 81 9.82 1.62 -12.74
CA ASP A 81 10.12 2.58 -13.78
C ASP A 81 9.43 3.91 -13.47
N LEU A 82 10.20 4.96 -13.22
CA LEU A 82 9.66 6.28 -12.88
C LEU A 82 8.95 6.94 -14.07
N ASN A 83 9.12 6.43 -15.29
CA ASN A 83 8.35 6.90 -16.45
C ASN A 83 6.84 6.58 -16.28
N ASP A 84 6.48 5.69 -15.38
CA ASP A 84 5.07 5.39 -15.06
C ASP A 84 4.43 6.41 -14.10
N PHE A 85 5.19 7.42 -13.68
CA PHE A 85 4.79 8.38 -12.65
C PHE A 85 3.42 9.04 -12.94
N ASP A 86 3.18 9.47 -14.17
CA ASP A 86 1.95 10.18 -14.51
C ASP A 86 0.72 9.27 -14.40
N ILE A 87 0.82 8.01 -14.83
CA ILE A 87 -0.26 7.05 -14.73
C ILE A 87 -0.53 6.70 -13.27
N VAL A 88 0.54 6.50 -12.49
CA VAL A 88 0.45 6.23 -11.07
C VAL A 88 -0.27 7.38 -10.35
N ASN A 89 0.10 8.63 -10.66
CA ASN A 89 -0.54 9.81 -10.06
C ASN A 89 -2.03 9.87 -10.38
N GLU A 90 -2.41 9.52 -11.58
CA GLU A 90 -3.81 9.54 -12.00
C GLU A 90 -4.64 8.56 -11.16
N VAL A 91 -4.18 7.31 -11.03
CA VAL A 91 -4.88 6.29 -10.24
C VAL A 91 -4.84 6.63 -8.75
N TYR A 92 -3.67 6.99 -8.23
CA TYR A 92 -3.47 7.37 -6.83
C TYR A 92 -4.39 8.54 -6.46
N GLY A 93 -4.54 9.51 -7.35
CA GLY A 93 -5.41 10.67 -7.13
C GLY A 93 -6.88 10.32 -6.97
N GLU A 94 -7.33 9.20 -7.53
CA GLU A 94 -8.71 8.74 -7.34
C GLU A 94 -8.97 8.32 -5.90
N TYR A 95 -7.93 7.81 -5.20
CA TYR A 95 -8.03 7.39 -3.80
C TYR A 95 -7.85 8.56 -2.83
N PHE A 96 -7.11 9.58 -3.22
CA PHE A 96 -6.76 10.72 -2.36
C PHE A 96 -7.17 12.05 -3.01
N ALA A 97 -8.41 12.11 -3.48
CA ALA A 97 -8.92 13.31 -4.16
C ALA A 97 -9.01 14.52 -3.23
N GLU A 98 -9.45 14.32 -2.00
CA GLU A 98 -9.62 15.39 -1.01
C GLU A 98 -8.54 15.37 0.06
N ASN A 99 -8.30 14.21 0.67
CA ASN A 99 -7.22 14.05 1.62
C ASN A 99 -5.94 13.71 0.86
N LYS A 100 -4.99 14.64 0.82
CA LYS A 100 -3.71 14.43 0.13
C LYS A 100 -2.60 14.28 1.16
N PRO A 101 -2.21 13.03 1.48
CA PRO A 101 -1.14 12.81 2.45
C PRO A 101 0.21 13.26 1.92
N ALA A 102 1.16 13.44 2.83
CA ALA A 102 2.56 13.62 2.43
C ALA A 102 3.02 12.36 1.68
N ARG A 103 3.89 12.51 0.69
CA ARG A 103 4.30 11.38 -0.15
C ARG A 103 5.72 11.51 -0.66
N SER A 104 6.38 10.34 -0.79
CA SER A 104 7.59 10.20 -1.59
C SER A 104 7.31 9.16 -2.68
N CYS A 105 7.83 9.40 -3.87
CA CYS A 105 7.72 8.46 -5.00
C CYS A 105 9.06 8.37 -5.69
N VAL A 106 9.65 7.17 -5.71
CA VAL A 106 11.00 6.96 -6.24
C VAL A 106 11.06 5.70 -7.10
N GLN A 107 12.00 5.68 -8.03
CA GLN A 107 12.37 4.46 -8.74
C GLN A 107 13.39 3.70 -7.89
N VAL A 108 13.21 2.39 -7.80
CA VAL A 108 14.13 1.53 -7.06
C VAL A 108 14.83 0.55 -8.01
N ALA A 109 15.93 -0.03 -7.53
CA ALA A 109 16.70 -0.98 -8.34
C ALA A 109 15.89 -2.22 -8.67
N LYS A 110 15.09 -2.72 -7.72
CA LYS A 110 14.24 -3.90 -7.90
C LYS A 110 13.22 -3.99 -6.78
N LEU A 111 12.03 -4.49 -7.11
CA LEU A 111 10.98 -4.78 -6.12
C LEU A 111 10.83 -6.30 -5.94
N PRO A 112 10.26 -6.74 -4.80
CA PRO A 112 9.98 -8.16 -4.60
C PRO A 112 9.15 -8.73 -5.74
N LYS A 113 9.49 -9.96 -6.17
CA LYS A 113 8.84 -10.67 -7.27
C LYS A 113 8.82 -9.87 -8.58
N ASP A 114 9.76 -8.93 -8.73
CA ASP A 114 9.86 -8.06 -9.90
C ASP A 114 8.57 -7.24 -10.14
N ALA A 115 7.91 -6.85 -9.07
CA ALA A 115 6.70 -6.04 -9.14
C ALA A 115 7.00 -4.68 -9.78
N VAL A 116 5.98 -4.09 -10.41
CA VAL A 116 6.12 -2.77 -11.06
C VAL A 116 5.90 -1.62 -10.08
N ILE A 117 5.27 -1.89 -8.93
CA ILE A 117 4.95 -0.88 -7.92
C ILE A 117 4.85 -1.53 -6.54
N GLU A 118 5.17 -0.75 -5.50
CA GLU A 118 4.92 -1.10 -4.11
C GLU A 118 4.51 0.15 -3.37
N ILE A 119 3.48 0.06 -2.54
CA ILE A 119 2.95 1.20 -1.79
C ILE A 119 2.83 0.84 -0.32
N GLU A 120 3.27 1.75 0.55
CA GLU A 120 3.07 1.64 1.99
C GLU A 120 2.45 2.93 2.53
N ALA A 121 1.84 2.85 3.71
CA ALA A 121 1.16 4.00 4.28
C ALA A 121 1.30 4.06 5.80
N ILE A 122 1.21 5.27 6.32
CA ILE A 122 1.07 5.57 7.75
C ILE A 122 -0.23 6.34 7.90
N ALA A 123 -1.07 5.91 8.82
CA ALA A 123 -2.36 6.54 9.08
C ALA A 123 -2.53 6.79 10.58
N THR A 124 -3.44 7.68 10.92
CA THR A 124 -3.94 7.78 12.30
C THR A 124 -5.14 6.88 12.46
N LYS A 125 -5.48 6.59 13.68
CA LYS A 125 -6.70 5.83 14.00
C LYS A 125 -7.93 6.71 13.94
#